data_ee8326f93c8ddf6269954c4551c62145
#
_entry.id   ee8326f93c8ddf6269954c4551c62145
#
_cell.length_a   1.000
_cell.length_b   1.000
_cell.length_c   1.000
_cell.angle_alpha   90.00
_cell.angle_beta   90.00
_cell.angle_gamma   90.00
#
_symmetry.space_group_name_H-M   'P 1'
#
loop_
_entity.id
_entity.type
_entity.pdbx_description
1 polymer ?
#
loop_
_entity_poly.entity_id
_entity_poly.type
_entity_poly.pdbx_seq_one_letter_code
_entity_poly.pdbx_strand_id
1 'polypeptide(L)'
;MRRRVFLAAVLIHALVLMGWAASLETARARSVTVRLEVVQRDPRDLLRGDYIRLGYKIADIPSSAFATSPAGVRPGARVYVALAPRGEVWEVAAASLSEEKLRLASGQRLIVGTFQRQGREGMHVFYGIEHYYVREGKGTPPRGKMEAEVALTADGTPLLTRLFVNGRPYP
;
A
#
# COMPACT_ATOMS: atom_id res chain seq x y z
N MET A 1 47.80 2.17 13.22
CA MET A 1 46.51 2.27 13.94
C MET A 1 45.35 2.81 13.05
N ARG A 2 45.45 3.97 12.46
CA ARG A 2 44.38 4.61 11.66
C ARG A 2 43.79 3.72 10.54
N ARG A 3 44.63 3.00 9.76
CA ARG A 3 44.17 2.10 8.66
C ARG A 3 43.33 0.92 9.18
N ARG A 4 43.68 0.34 10.33
CA ARG A 4 42.90 -0.79 10.92
C ARG A 4 41.58 -0.32 11.45
N VAL A 5 41.49 0.87 12.06
CA VAL A 5 40.25 1.48 12.52
C VAL A 5 39.33 1.81 11.32
N PHE A 6 39.88 2.37 10.25
CA PHE A 6 39.16 2.63 9.03
C PHE A 6 38.56 1.36 8.41
N LEU A 7 39.38 0.31 8.25
CA LEU A 7 38.92 -0.98 7.71
C LEU A 7 37.87 -1.64 8.60
N ALA A 8 37.97 -1.55 9.92
CA ALA A 8 36.97 -2.05 10.84
C ALA A 8 35.64 -1.28 10.71
N ALA A 9 35.71 0.06 10.59
CA ALA A 9 34.51 0.87 10.38
C ALA A 9 33.80 0.54 9.06
N VAL A 10 34.53 0.37 7.97
CA VAL A 10 34.00 -0.03 6.67
C VAL A 10 33.35 -1.42 6.75
N LEU A 11 34.01 -2.38 7.43
CA LEU A 11 33.48 -3.73 7.59
C LEU A 11 32.15 -3.72 8.39
N ILE A 12 32.11 -2.98 9.50
CA ILE A 12 30.89 -2.83 10.31
C ILE A 12 29.78 -2.22 9.48
N HIS A 13 30.08 -1.18 8.71
CA HIS A 13 29.06 -0.53 7.83
C HIS A 13 28.52 -1.51 6.79
N ALA A 14 29.39 -2.28 6.15
CA ALA A 14 29.01 -3.30 5.18
C ALA A 14 28.13 -4.40 5.81
N LEU A 15 28.47 -4.86 7.03
CA LEU A 15 27.67 -5.85 7.76
C LEU A 15 26.28 -5.30 8.13
N VAL A 16 26.19 -4.04 8.57
CA VAL A 16 24.90 -3.39 8.85
C VAL A 16 24.04 -3.29 7.60
N LEU A 17 24.62 -2.86 6.47
CA LEU A 17 23.89 -2.77 5.20
C LEU A 17 23.43 -4.14 4.69
N MET A 18 24.29 -5.17 4.80
CA MET A 18 23.89 -6.53 4.43
C MET A 18 22.80 -7.08 5.33
N GLY A 19 22.87 -6.87 6.65
CA GLY A 19 21.84 -7.26 7.59
C GLY A 19 20.51 -6.57 7.30
N TRP A 20 20.55 -5.28 6.98
CA TRP A 20 19.36 -4.53 6.58
C TRP A 20 18.77 -5.03 5.26
N ALA A 21 19.58 -5.24 4.22
CA ALA A 21 19.14 -5.80 2.95
C ALA A 21 18.51 -7.20 3.13
N ALA A 22 19.11 -8.07 3.93
CA ALA A 22 18.57 -9.39 4.24
C ALA A 22 17.23 -9.31 5.00
N SER A 23 17.06 -8.34 5.90
CA SER A 23 15.77 -8.12 6.59
C SER A 23 14.65 -7.69 5.64
N LEU A 24 14.96 -6.83 4.67
CA LEU A 24 14.00 -6.42 3.64
C LEU A 24 13.61 -7.59 2.73
N GLU A 25 14.57 -8.42 2.34
CA GLU A 25 14.29 -9.60 1.51
C GLU A 25 13.44 -10.64 2.23
N THR A 26 13.72 -10.89 3.52
CA THR A 26 12.87 -11.79 4.33
C THR A 26 11.46 -11.24 4.54
N ALA A 27 11.30 -9.93 4.69
CA ALA A 27 9.99 -9.29 4.77
C ALA A 27 9.21 -9.46 3.45
N ARG A 28 9.88 -9.31 2.30
CA ARG A 28 9.29 -9.56 0.97
C ARG A 28 8.89 -11.02 0.78
N ALA A 29 9.76 -11.96 1.13
CA ALA A 29 9.51 -13.40 0.97
C ALA A 29 8.32 -13.91 1.80
N ARG A 30 7.99 -13.21 2.90
CA ARG A 30 6.84 -13.53 3.77
C ARG A 30 5.58 -12.73 3.41
N SER A 31 5.63 -11.87 2.41
CA SER A 31 4.48 -11.06 2.00
C SER A 31 3.42 -11.91 1.32
N VAL A 32 2.16 -11.55 1.54
CA VAL A 32 1.01 -12.13 0.83
C VAL A 32 0.58 -11.15 -0.25
N THR A 33 0.42 -11.65 -1.46
CA THR A 33 -0.02 -10.82 -2.58
C THR A 33 -1.53 -10.74 -2.63
N VAL A 34 -2.06 -9.53 -2.77
CA VAL A 34 -3.48 -9.24 -2.95
C VAL A 34 -3.69 -8.41 -4.22
N ARG A 35 -4.85 -8.53 -4.85
CA ARG A 35 -5.27 -7.67 -5.96
C ARG A 35 -6.25 -6.62 -5.46
N LEU A 36 -5.98 -5.37 -5.78
CA LEU A 36 -6.82 -4.22 -5.41
C LEU A 36 -7.39 -3.58 -6.66
N GLU A 37 -8.68 -3.26 -6.62
CA GLU A 37 -9.34 -2.52 -7.70
C GLU A 37 -8.86 -1.06 -7.69
N VAL A 38 -8.39 -0.61 -8.86
CA VAL A 38 -7.94 0.77 -9.08
C VAL A 38 -9.08 1.56 -9.73
N VAL A 39 -9.46 2.65 -9.08
CA VAL A 39 -10.45 3.60 -9.59
C VAL A 39 -9.71 4.74 -10.29
N GLN A 40 -9.99 4.93 -11.55
CA GLN A 40 -9.43 6.04 -12.32
C GLN A 40 -9.98 7.37 -11.76
N ARG A 41 -9.14 8.12 -11.06
CA ARG A 41 -9.45 9.50 -10.65
C ARG A 41 -8.84 10.45 -11.68
N ASP A 42 -9.67 11.26 -12.28
CA ASP A 42 -9.50 12.31 -13.29
C ASP A 42 -8.14 12.33 -14.04
N PRO A 43 -8.13 12.09 -15.37
CA PRO A 43 -6.91 12.04 -16.18
C PRO A 43 -6.16 13.39 -16.30
N ARG A 44 -6.64 14.47 -15.69
CA ARG A 44 -6.02 15.80 -15.81
C ARG A 44 -4.71 15.98 -15.05
N ASP A 45 -4.40 15.09 -14.08
CA ASP A 45 -3.11 15.11 -13.34
C ASP A 45 -1.99 14.33 -14.05
N LEU A 46 -2.23 13.77 -15.22
CA LEU A 46 -1.29 12.97 -16.02
C LEU A 46 -0.17 13.77 -16.70
N LEU A 47 -0.14 15.09 -16.57
CA LEU A 47 0.78 15.97 -17.32
C LEU A 47 2.04 16.40 -16.55
N ARG A 48 2.30 15.87 -15.37
CA ARG A 48 3.50 16.17 -14.60
C ARG A 48 4.29 14.92 -14.25
N GLY A 49 5.15 14.48 -15.17
CA GLY A 49 6.23 13.56 -14.86
C GLY A 49 5.88 12.07 -15.00
N ASP A 50 6.86 11.27 -14.83
CA ASP A 50 6.97 9.84 -15.11
C ASP A 50 6.18 8.91 -14.17
N TYR A 51 5.04 9.34 -13.62
CA TYR A 51 4.21 8.50 -12.75
C TYR A 51 2.71 8.66 -13.01
N ILE A 52 1.98 7.59 -12.77
CA ILE A 52 0.51 7.54 -12.81
C ILE A 52 0.00 7.59 -11.36
N ARG A 53 -0.95 8.47 -11.07
CA ARG A 53 -1.62 8.51 -9.78
C ARG A 53 -2.77 7.51 -9.76
N LEU A 54 -2.67 6.53 -8.87
CA LEU A 54 -3.68 5.49 -8.68
C LEU A 54 -4.65 5.88 -7.56
N GLY A 55 -5.95 5.72 -7.80
CA GLY A 55 -6.96 5.69 -6.77
C GLY A 55 -7.33 4.24 -6.47
N TYR A 56 -7.53 3.89 -5.22
CA TYR A 56 -7.97 2.55 -4.84
C TYR A 56 -9.41 2.59 -4.35
N LYS A 57 -10.23 1.59 -4.71
CA LYS A 57 -11.58 1.43 -4.18
C LYS A 57 -11.57 1.32 -2.66
N ILE A 58 -10.58 0.63 -2.11
CA ILE A 58 -10.38 0.48 -0.66
C ILE A 58 -9.93 1.77 0.05
N ALA A 59 -9.62 2.84 -0.68
CA ALA A 59 -9.22 4.11 -0.07
C ALA A 59 -10.40 4.87 0.56
N ASP A 60 -11.61 4.66 0.06
CA ASP A 60 -12.82 5.25 0.62
C ASP A 60 -13.51 4.22 1.52
N ILE A 61 -13.22 4.29 2.83
CA ILE A 61 -13.72 3.34 3.84
C ILE A 61 -15.03 3.86 4.42
N PRO A 62 -16.15 3.15 4.26
CA PRO A 62 -17.42 3.58 4.82
C PRO A 62 -17.40 3.56 6.36
N SER A 63 -18.12 4.48 6.99
CA SER A 63 -18.21 4.54 8.46
C SER A 63 -18.74 3.25 9.08
N SER A 64 -19.55 2.49 8.35
CA SER A 64 -20.07 1.18 8.77
C SER A 64 -19.00 0.09 8.89
N ALA A 65 -17.84 0.26 8.27
CA ALA A 65 -16.72 -0.68 8.41
C ALA A 65 -15.99 -0.56 9.76
N PHE A 66 -16.26 0.53 10.50
CA PHE A 66 -15.68 0.76 11.82
C PHE A 66 -16.62 0.26 12.93
N ALA A 67 -16.13 -0.54 13.85
CA ALA A 67 -16.89 -0.95 15.03
C ALA A 67 -17.25 0.22 15.96
N THR A 68 -16.45 1.28 15.97
CA THR A 68 -16.67 2.52 16.72
C THR A 68 -16.53 3.69 15.76
N SER A 69 -17.48 4.64 15.80
CA SER A 69 -17.46 5.81 14.92
C SER A 69 -16.09 6.51 14.94
N PRO A 70 -15.49 6.74 13.77
CA PRO A 70 -14.18 7.39 13.67
C PRO A 70 -14.24 8.91 13.76
N ALA A 71 -15.14 9.46 14.59
CA ALA A 71 -15.31 10.90 14.77
C ALA A 71 -14.08 11.53 15.45
N GLY A 72 -13.70 12.73 15.02
CA GLY A 72 -12.62 13.51 15.66
C GLY A 72 -11.20 13.03 15.37
N VAL A 73 -11.01 12.14 14.42
CA VAL A 73 -9.68 11.66 14.01
C VAL A 73 -8.93 12.75 13.28
N ARG A 74 -7.66 12.93 13.60
CA ARG A 74 -6.79 13.92 12.94
C ARG A 74 -6.15 13.32 11.67
N PRO A 75 -5.98 14.11 10.60
CA PRO A 75 -5.17 13.70 9.45
C PRO A 75 -3.79 13.20 9.90
N GLY A 76 -3.30 12.16 9.27
CA GLY A 76 -2.05 11.49 9.63
C GLY A 76 -2.20 10.32 10.62
N ALA A 77 -3.38 10.10 11.20
CA ALA A 77 -3.62 8.95 12.07
C ALA A 77 -3.54 7.63 11.27
N ARG A 78 -2.97 6.59 11.88
CA ARG A 78 -2.95 5.25 11.29
C ARG A 78 -4.35 4.66 11.27
N VAL A 79 -4.66 3.98 10.17
CA VAL A 79 -5.90 3.24 9.98
C VAL A 79 -5.54 1.81 9.62
N TYR A 80 -6.02 0.86 10.40
CA TYR A 80 -5.84 -0.57 10.21
C TYR A 80 -7.07 -1.13 9.51
N VAL A 81 -6.88 -1.80 8.38
CA VAL A 81 -7.97 -2.27 7.54
C VAL A 81 -7.84 -3.76 7.31
N ALA A 82 -8.89 -4.50 7.62
CA ALA A 82 -9.02 -5.90 7.28
C ALA A 82 -9.55 -6.00 5.84
N LEU A 83 -8.78 -6.63 4.97
CA LEU A 83 -9.19 -6.97 3.62
C LEU A 83 -9.69 -8.41 3.56
N ALA A 84 -10.76 -8.65 2.83
CA ALA A 84 -11.28 -9.97 2.52
C ALA A 84 -11.31 -10.21 1.01
N PRO A 85 -11.07 -11.45 0.53
CA PRO A 85 -11.17 -11.76 -0.89
C PRO A 85 -12.62 -11.70 -1.37
N ARG A 86 -12.85 -11.05 -2.51
CA ARG A 86 -14.12 -11.00 -3.20
C ARG A 86 -13.92 -11.27 -4.68
N GLY A 87 -13.99 -12.54 -5.07
CA GLY A 87 -13.60 -13.00 -6.40
C GLY A 87 -12.10 -12.81 -6.62
N GLU A 88 -11.73 -12.05 -7.65
CA GLU A 88 -10.33 -11.79 -7.99
C GLU A 88 -9.69 -10.62 -7.22
N VAL A 89 -10.50 -9.76 -6.61
CA VAL A 89 -10.05 -8.56 -5.89
C VAL A 89 -10.32 -8.66 -4.40
N TRP A 90 -9.65 -7.82 -3.63
CA TRP A 90 -9.83 -7.72 -2.20
C TRP A 90 -10.54 -6.42 -1.85
N GLU A 91 -11.50 -6.51 -0.93
CA GLU A 91 -12.32 -5.39 -0.48
C GLU A 91 -12.20 -5.19 1.03
N VAL A 92 -12.60 -4.01 1.50
CA VAL A 92 -12.65 -3.69 2.93
C VAL A 92 -13.73 -4.54 3.62
N ALA A 93 -13.33 -5.30 4.62
CA ALA A 93 -14.23 -6.07 5.48
C ALA A 93 -14.48 -5.37 6.82
N ALA A 94 -13.45 -4.77 7.41
CA ALA A 94 -13.54 -4.02 8.66
C ALA A 94 -12.39 -3.01 8.74
N ALA A 95 -12.55 -1.98 9.58
CA ALA A 95 -11.51 -1.00 9.83
C ALA A 95 -11.46 -0.59 11.31
N SER A 96 -10.28 -0.18 11.78
CA SER A 96 -10.08 0.29 13.14
C SER A 96 -8.97 1.35 13.19
N LEU A 97 -9.02 2.21 14.20
CA LEU A 97 -7.96 3.18 14.51
C LEU A 97 -6.91 2.60 15.48
N SER A 98 -7.12 1.37 15.93
CA SER A 98 -6.20 0.65 16.81
C SER A 98 -6.06 -0.79 16.29
N GLU A 99 -4.81 -1.24 16.16
CA GLU A 99 -4.49 -2.59 15.69
C GLU A 99 -5.09 -3.65 16.61
N GLU A 100 -4.99 -3.46 17.93
CA GLU A 100 -5.48 -4.39 18.95
C GLU A 100 -7.00 -4.62 18.87
N LYS A 101 -7.75 -3.62 18.37
CA LYS A 101 -9.21 -3.69 18.22
C LYS A 101 -9.64 -4.31 16.91
N LEU A 102 -8.74 -4.49 15.94
CA LEU A 102 -9.04 -5.13 14.68
C LEU A 102 -8.84 -6.64 14.80
N ARG A 103 -9.92 -7.41 14.76
CA ARG A 103 -9.86 -8.87 14.71
C ARG A 103 -9.92 -9.34 13.26
N LEU A 104 -8.83 -9.96 12.81
CA LEU A 104 -8.79 -10.58 11.48
C LEU A 104 -9.45 -11.95 11.53
N ALA A 105 -10.45 -12.17 10.68
CA ALA A 105 -11.01 -13.50 10.46
C ALA A 105 -10.08 -14.36 9.59
N SER A 106 -10.32 -15.67 9.56
CA SER A 106 -9.57 -16.58 8.70
C SER A 106 -9.68 -16.13 7.23
N GLY A 107 -8.55 -16.08 6.54
CA GLY A 107 -8.47 -15.64 5.15
C GLY A 107 -8.40 -14.13 4.95
N GLN A 108 -8.61 -13.31 5.97
CA GLN A 108 -8.40 -11.86 5.87
C GLN A 108 -6.92 -11.48 5.97
N ARG A 109 -6.60 -10.28 5.46
CA ARG A 109 -5.26 -9.69 5.50
C ARG A 109 -5.33 -8.27 6.01
N LEU A 110 -4.32 -7.89 6.79
CA LEU A 110 -4.14 -6.52 7.27
C LEU A 110 -3.51 -5.66 6.19
N ILE A 111 -4.05 -4.46 5.97
CA ILE A 111 -3.38 -3.36 5.30
C ILE A 111 -3.45 -2.12 6.19
N VAL A 112 -2.33 -1.41 6.29
CA VAL A 112 -2.23 -0.19 7.11
C VAL A 112 -2.12 1.01 6.19
N GLY A 113 -2.91 2.03 6.48
CA GLY A 113 -2.88 3.30 5.77
C GLY A 113 -2.90 4.48 6.74
N THR A 114 -2.99 5.66 6.17
CA THR A 114 -3.01 6.93 6.89
C THR A 114 -4.28 7.70 6.56
N PHE A 115 -5.02 8.14 7.57
CA PHE A 115 -6.19 8.99 7.37
C PHE A 115 -5.81 10.31 6.74
N GLN A 116 -6.42 10.66 5.63
CA GLN A 116 -6.20 11.95 4.97
C GLN A 116 -7.30 12.96 5.25
N ARG A 117 -8.54 12.57 5.00
CA ARG A 117 -9.70 13.47 5.10
C ARG A 117 -11.00 12.69 5.31
N GLN A 118 -11.99 13.36 5.87
CA GLN A 118 -13.36 12.86 5.93
C GLN A 118 -13.98 12.90 4.52
N GLY A 119 -14.53 11.78 4.09
CA GLY A 119 -15.35 11.67 2.89
C GLY A 119 -16.85 11.87 3.21
N ARG A 120 -17.70 11.77 2.19
CA ARG A 120 -19.18 11.91 2.37
C ARG A 120 -19.77 10.79 3.21
N GLU A 121 -19.30 9.56 3.04
CA GLU A 121 -19.84 8.35 3.68
C GLU A 121 -18.87 7.67 4.65
N GLY A 122 -17.65 8.20 4.80
CA GLY A 122 -16.61 7.58 5.63
C GLY A 122 -15.29 8.31 5.57
N MET A 123 -14.20 7.55 5.70
CA MET A 123 -12.85 8.06 5.74
C MET A 123 -12.12 7.81 4.41
N HIS A 124 -11.36 8.80 3.95
CA HIS A 124 -10.40 8.61 2.87
C HIS A 124 -9.01 8.33 3.43
N VAL A 125 -8.46 7.17 3.07
CA VAL A 125 -7.20 6.63 3.58
C VAL A 125 -6.17 6.57 2.45
N PHE A 126 -4.94 6.95 2.76
CA PHE A 126 -3.77 6.88 1.90
C PHE A 126 -2.89 5.70 2.33
N TYR A 127 -2.50 4.86 1.39
CA TYR A 127 -1.74 3.64 1.65
C TYR A 127 -0.26 3.76 1.29
N GLY A 128 0.16 4.85 0.61
CA GLY A 128 1.55 5.04 0.18
C GLY A 128 1.90 4.34 -1.13
N ILE A 129 0.92 3.71 -1.79
CA ILE A 129 1.05 2.99 -3.06
C ILE A 129 0.29 3.68 -4.21
N GLU A 130 -0.07 4.94 -4.06
CA GLU A 130 -0.85 5.71 -5.02
C GLU A 130 -0.04 6.22 -6.20
N HIS A 131 1.27 5.99 -6.24
CA HIS A 131 2.15 6.41 -7.33
C HIS A 131 2.75 5.19 -8.02
N TYR A 132 2.49 5.07 -9.32
CA TYR A 132 3.11 4.06 -10.17
C TYR A 132 4.03 4.73 -11.16
N TYR A 133 5.32 4.46 -11.05
CA TYR A 133 6.34 5.03 -11.92
C TYR A 133 6.38 4.27 -13.24
N VAL A 134 6.33 4.99 -14.34
CA VAL A 134 6.38 4.45 -15.70
C VAL A 134 7.56 5.02 -16.44
N ARG A 135 8.00 4.33 -17.50
CA ARG A 135 9.05 4.85 -18.38
C ARG A 135 8.56 6.10 -19.11
N GLU A 136 9.47 7.04 -19.37
CA GLU A 136 9.19 8.26 -20.10
C GLU A 136 8.45 7.97 -21.42
N GLY A 137 7.41 8.76 -21.70
CA GLY A 137 6.53 8.57 -22.86
C GLY A 137 5.47 7.47 -22.74
N LYS A 138 5.39 6.72 -21.62
CA LYS A 138 4.39 5.67 -21.39
C LYS A 138 3.34 6.05 -20.33
N GLY A 139 3.26 7.32 -19.94
CA GLY A 139 2.49 7.80 -18.78
C GLY A 139 0.97 7.76 -18.89
N THR A 140 0.37 7.39 -20.02
CA THR A 140 -1.08 7.32 -20.14
C THR A 140 -1.54 5.86 -20.19
N PRO A 141 -2.11 5.32 -19.10
CA PRO A 141 -2.64 3.96 -19.13
C PRO A 141 -3.83 3.88 -20.09
N PRO A 142 -3.97 2.76 -20.82
CA PRO A 142 -5.14 2.54 -21.67
C PRO A 142 -6.40 2.55 -20.81
N ARG A 143 -7.51 3.02 -21.38
CA ARG A 143 -8.82 2.99 -20.72
C ARG A 143 -9.23 1.54 -20.46
N GLY A 144 -9.79 1.27 -19.27
CA GLY A 144 -10.28 -0.06 -18.95
C GLY A 144 -10.27 -0.36 -17.45
N LYS A 145 -10.58 -1.61 -17.11
CA LYS A 145 -10.51 -2.12 -15.74
C LYS A 145 -9.04 -2.16 -15.30
N MET A 146 -8.73 -1.45 -14.24
CA MET A 146 -7.38 -1.42 -13.68
C MET A 146 -7.36 -2.14 -12.33
N GLU A 147 -6.32 -2.93 -12.12
CA GLU A 147 -6.07 -3.66 -10.88
C GLU A 147 -4.60 -3.53 -10.52
N ALA A 148 -4.32 -3.43 -9.23
CA ALA A 148 -2.96 -3.38 -8.70
C ALA A 148 -2.67 -4.65 -7.90
N GLU A 149 -1.55 -5.27 -8.18
CA GLU A 149 -1.00 -6.34 -7.37
C GLU A 149 -0.14 -5.72 -6.27
N VAL A 150 -0.49 -6.01 -5.04
CA VAL A 150 0.14 -5.42 -3.86
C VAL A 150 0.60 -6.53 -2.93
N ALA A 151 1.88 -6.52 -2.58
CA ALA A 151 2.44 -7.37 -1.54
C ALA A 151 2.19 -6.73 -0.17
N LEU A 152 1.61 -7.49 0.75
CA LEU A 152 1.36 -7.08 2.13
C LEU A 152 2.36 -7.77 3.04
N THR A 153 3.14 -7.00 3.77
CA THR A 153 4.02 -7.52 4.81
C THR A 153 3.22 -7.97 6.04
N ALA A 154 3.86 -8.67 6.97
CA ALA A 154 3.18 -9.19 8.17
C ALA A 154 2.58 -8.08 9.06
N ASP A 155 3.16 -6.89 9.05
CA ASP A 155 2.69 -5.69 9.76
C ASP A 155 1.65 -4.87 8.97
N GLY A 156 1.23 -5.35 7.79
CA GLY A 156 0.25 -4.70 6.93
C GLY A 156 0.78 -3.57 6.05
N THR A 157 2.10 -3.39 5.96
CA THR A 157 2.69 -2.40 5.05
C THR A 157 2.51 -2.87 3.60
N PRO A 158 1.85 -2.08 2.73
CA PRO A 158 1.66 -2.45 1.34
C PRO A 158 2.86 -2.04 0.48
N LEU A 159 3.15 -2.87 -0.52
CA LEU A 159 4.14 -2.60 -1.57
C LEU A 159 3.49 -2.89 -2.93
N LEU A 160 3.39 -1.88 -3.77
CA LEU A 160 2.90 -2.05 -5.15
C LEU A 160 3.92 -2.83 -5.98
N THR A 161 3.52 -4.00 -6.48
CA THR A 161 4.42 -4.89 -7.24
C THR A 161 4.15 -4.81 -8.73
N ARG A 162 2.87 -4.73 -9.13
CA ARG A 162 2.49 -4.73 -10.55
C ARG A 162 1.14 -4.05 -10.75
N LEU A 163 0.98 -3.43 -11.92
CA LEU A 163 -0.29 -2.88 -12.38
C LEU A 163 -0.83 -3.74 -13.52
N PHE A 164 -2.14 -3.95 -13.55
CA PHE A 164 -2.85 -4.64 -14.62
C PHE A 164 -3.88 -3.71 -15.26
N VAL A 165 -4.02 -3.80 -16.57
CA VAL A 165 -5.05 -3.11 -17.33
C VAL A 165 -5.76 -4.15 -18.21
N ASN A 166 -7.07 -4.29 -18.02
CA ASN A 166 -7.88 -5.32 -18.69
C ASN A 166 -7.28 -6.74 -18.53
N GLY A 167 -6.77 -7.06 -17.33
CA GLY A 167 -6.17 -8.37 -17.00
C GLY A 167 -4.75 -8.59 -17.55
N ARG A 168 -4.16 -7.63 -18.27
CA ARG A 168 -2.79 -7.72 -18.80
C ARG A 168 -1.84 -6.87 -17.97
N PRO A 169 -0.61 -7.36 -17.67
CA PRO A 169 0.38 -6.56 -16.99
C PRO A 169 0.68 -5.25 -17.76
N TYR A 170 0.70 -4.16 -17.03
CA TYR A 170 1.08 -2.84 -17.56
C TYR A 170 2.57 -2.61 -17.25
N PRO A 171 3.37 -2.20 -18.26
CA PRO A 171 4.82 -2.05 -18.14
C PRO A 171 5.27 -0.92 -17.25
#